data_b70b63a7b951d9a1db11948fd17042e8
#
_entry.id   b70b63a7b951d9a1db11948fd17042e8
#
_cell.length_a   1.000
_cell.length_b   1.000
_cell.length_c   1.000
_cell.angle_alpha   90.00
_cell.angle_beta   90.00
_cell.angle_gamma   90.00
#
_symmetry.space_group_name_H-M   'P 1'
#
loop_
_entity.id
_entity.type
_entity.pdbx_description
1 polymer ?
#
loop_
_entity_poly.entity_id
_entity_poly.type
_entity_poly.pdbx_seq_one_letter_code
_entity_poly.pdbx_strand_id
1 'polypeptide(L)'
;MVASAPLCDLPDVNVWLALLNSQHAHHSAAKAYWESAAGQRIAFCRITMLGLLRLSTNKVVMGGTPYTASQAWQAYQTVIDLPEISFIAEPPGIEVAMQKLTHSSKSGTPDWTDAYLAGFASLTGLRMVSFDKGFKQYSGLTLLALQIPM
;
A
#
# COMPACT_ATOMS: atom_id res chain seq x y z
N MET A 1 -2.80 -13.81 29.76
CA MET A 1 -2.58 -12.67 28.87
C MET A 1 -2.37 -13.18 27.45
N VAL A 2 -3.22 -12.76 26.54
CA VAL A 2 -3.11 -13.18 25.14
C VAL A 2 -2.09 -12.27 24.47
N ALA A 3 -1.05 -12.85 23.89
CA ALA A 3 -0.12 -12.07 23.08
C ALA A 3 -0.88 -11.51 21.88
N SER A 4 -0.75 -10.23 21.64
CA SER A 4 -1.33 -9.62 20.42
C SER A 4 -0.67 -10.23 19.18
N ALA A 5 -1.47 -10.55 18.17
CA ALA A 5 -0.96 -11.03 16.91
C ALA A 5 0.03 -10.01 16.32
N PRO A 6 1.08 -10.46 15.61
CA PRO A 6 1.97 -9.53 14.91
C PRO A 6 1.16 -8.63 14.00
N LEU A 7 1.44 -7.32 14.03
CA LEU A 7 0.81 -6.38 13.12
C LEU A 7 1.17 -6.75 11.69
N CYS A 8 0.17 -6.75 10.83
CA CYS A 8 0.38 -6.94 9.40
C CYS A 8 0.07 -5.62 8.71
N ASP A 9 1.00 -5.16 7.89
CA ASP A 9 0.89 -3.90 7.17
C ASP A 9 0.41 -4.13 5.75
N LEU A 10 -0.38 -3.20 5.25
CA LEU A 10 -0.77 -3.12 3.84
C LEU A 10 -0.24 -1.80 3.28
N PRO A 11 0.97 -1.80 2.70
CA PRO A 11 1.49 -0.58 2.09
C PRO A 11 0.75 -0.23 0.81
N ASP A 12 0.49 1.06 0.66
CA ASP A 12 -0.01 1.63 -0.60
C ASP A 12 1.06 1.49 -1.69
N VAL A 13 0.61 1.58 -2.94
CA VAL A 13 1.50 1.46 -4.11
C VAL A 13 2.64 2.47 -4.07
N ASN A 14 2.39 3.71 -3.59
CA ASN A 14 3.43 4.73 -3.49
C ASN A 14 4.59 4.31 -2.58
N VAL A 15 4.33 3.50 -1.57
CA VAL A 15 5.38 2.97 -0.67
C VAL A 15 6.20 1.91 -1.39
N TRP A 16 5.52 0.96 -2.05
CA TRP A 16 6.20 -0.09 -2.81
C TRP A 16 7.06 0.49 -3.92
N LEU A 17 6.51 1.45 -4.67
CA LEU A 17 7.24 2.08 -5.76
C LEU A 17 8.49 2.80 -5.25
N ALA A 18 8.36 3.53 -4.14
CA ALA A 18 9.47 4.25 -3.53
C ALA A 18 10.57 3.28 -3.02
N LEU A 19 10.17 2.13 -2.49
CA LEU A 19 11.12 1.11 -2.05
C LEU A 19 11.93 0.54 -3.22
N LEU A 20 11.26 0.25 -4.34
CA LEU A 20 11.87 -0.45 -5.46
C LEU A 20 12.62 0.47 -6.40
N ASN A 21 12.39 1.77 -6.34
CA ASN A 21 13.03 2.75 -7.21
C ASN A 21 13.94 3.67 -6.38
N SER A 22 15.24 3.42 -6.43
CA SER A 22 16.22 4.20 -5.66
C SER A 22 16.28 5.67 -6.07
N GLN A 23 15.76 6.01 -7.24
CA GLN A 23 15.69 7.39 -7.72
C GLN A 23 14.39 8.10 -7.30
N HIS A 24 13.48 7.39 -6.66
CA HIS A 24 12.23 7.97 -6.19
C HIS A 24 12.48 9.00 -5.08
N ALA A 25 11.74 10.13 -5.13
CA ALA A 25 11.91 11.20 -4.16
C ALA A 25 11.72 10.73 -2.71
N HIS A 26 10.89 9.72 -2.49
CA HIS A 26 10.59 9.19 -1.16
C HIS A 26 11.29 7.88 -0.84
N HIS A 27 12.29 7.51 -1.62
CA HIS A 27 12.99 6.24 -1.43
C HIS A 27 13.58 6.11 -0.02
N SER A 28 14.24 7.14 0.48
CA SER A 28 14.86 7.10 1.82
C SER A 28 13.84 6.88 2.93
N ALA A 29 12.68 7.55 2.83
CA ALA A 29 11.62 7.39 3.83
C ALA A 29 10.99 6.01 3.77
N ALA A 30 10.77 5.48 2.58
CA ALA A 30 10.24 4.13 2.39
C ALA A 30 11.22 3.08 2.91
N LYS A 31 12.51 3.26 2.64
CA LYS A 31 13.56 2.37 3.12
C LYS A 31 13.64 2.39 4.66
N ALA A 32 13.53 3.56 5.26
CA ALA A 32 13.52 3.69 6.72
C ALA A 32 12.32 2.95 7.33
N TYR A 33 11.14 3.07 6.69
CA TYR A 33 9.97 2.29 7.10
C TYR A 33 10.25 0.79 7.01
N TRP A 34 10.78 0.33 5.88
CA TRP A 34 11.09 -1.10 5.67
C TRP A 34 12.01 -1.64 6.76
N GLU A 35 13.06 -0.91 7.08
CA GLU A 35 14.01 -1.30 8.11
C GLU A 35 13.39 -1.31 9.50
N SER A 36 12.51 -0.34 9.80
CA SER A 36 11.81 -0.27 11.08
C SER A 36 10.73 -1.34 11.24
N ALA A 37 10.25 -1.89 10.13
CA ALA A 37 9.21 -2.92 10.13
C ALA A 37 9.78 -4.33 10.23
N ALA A 38 11.06 -4.48 10.58
CA ALA A 38 11.68 -5.79 10.74
C ALA A 38 10.87 -6.63 11.74
N GLY A 39 10.53 -7.85 11.35
CA GLY A 39 9.70 -8.75 12.14
C GLY A 39 8.20 -8.57 11.95
N GLN A 40 7.77 -7.55 11.22
CA GLN A 40 6.36 -7.35 10.86
C GLN A 40 6.01 -8.16 9.60
N ARG A 41 4.75 -8.55 9.51
CA ARG A 41 4.22 -9.09 8.26
C ARG A 41 3.76 -7.93 7.39
N ILE A 42 4.03 -8.05 6.09
CA ILE A 42 3.69 -7.02 5.11
C ILE A 42 2.94 -7.70 3.96
N ALA A 43 1.86 -7.09 3.52
CA ALA A 43 0.96 -7.72 2.56
C ALA A 43 0.83 -6.94 1.27
N PHE A 44 0.65 -7.69 0.20
CA PHE A 44 0.06 -7.21 -1.04
C PHE A 44 -1.39 -7.66 -1.11
N CYS A 45 -2.21 -6.88 -1.77
CA CYS A 45 -3.49 -7.31 -2.30
C CYS A 45 -3.47 -7.12 -3.82
N ARG A 46 -4.54 -7.56 -4.50
CA ARG A 46 -4.56 -7.49 -5.97
C ARG A 46 -4.38 -6.07 -6.49
N ILE A 47 -5.02 -5.09 -5.86
CA ILE A 47 -4.95 -3.70 -6.30
C ILE A 47 -3.55 -3.12 -6.12
N THR A 48 -2.85 -3.42 -5.04
CA THR A 48 -1.49 -2.92 -4.86
C THR A 48 -0.51 -3.61 -5.80
N MET A 49 -0.69 -4.89 -6.08
CA MET A 49 0.09 -5.60 -7.09
C MET A 49 -0.08 -4.95 -8.48
N LEU A 50 -1.34 -4.77 -8.90
CA LEU A 50 -1.63 -4.15 -10.20
C LEU A 50 -1.10 -2.73 -10.29
N GLY A 51 -1.24 -1.96 -9.21
CA GLY A 51 -0.73 -0.60 -9.15
C GLY A 51 0.79 -0.54 -9.30
N LEU A 52 1.50 -1.44 -8.64
CA LEU A 52 2.96 -1.51 -8.76
C LEU A 52 3.38 -1.84 -10.19
N LEU A 53 2.75 -2.85 -10.81
CA LEU A 53 3.06 -3.21 -12.19
C LEU A 53 2.78 -2.05 -13.15
N ARG A 54 1.63 -1.39 -12.97
CA ARG A 54 1.23 -0.28 -13.83
C ARG A 54 2.17 0.92 -13.70
N LEU A 55 2.47 1.33 -12.47
CA LEU A 55 3.28 2.54 -12.24
C LEU A 55 4.76 2.29 -12.59
N SER A 56 5.30 1.12 -12.30
CA SER A 56 6.68 0.83 -12.62
C SER A 56 6.95 0.72 -14.13
N THR A 57 5.91 0.47 -14.93
CA THR A 57 6.02 0.45 -16.38
C THR A 57 5.62 1.77 -17.04
N ASN A 58 5.28 2.79 -16.26
CA ASN A 58 4.88 4.09 -16.77
C ASN A 58 6.10 5.01 -16.91
N LYS A 59 6.33 5.52 -18.11
CA LYS A 59 7.51 6.33 -18.42
C LYS A 59 7.59 7.61 -17.58
N VAL A 60 6.46 8.31 -17.41
CA VAL A 60 6.44 9.58 -16.66
C VAL A 60 6.71 9.32 -15.18
N VAL A 61 6.03 8.32 -14.61
CA VAL A 61 6.18 7.97 -13.20
C VAL A 61 7.62 7.56 -12.89
N MET A 62 8.26 6.83 -13.80
CA MET A 62 9.62 6.31 -13.63
C MET A 62 10.71 7.26 -14.13
N GLY A 63 10.38 8.54 -14.35
CA GLY A 63 11.38 9.54 -14.69
C GLY A 63 12.07 9.30 -16.04
N GLY A 64 11.38 8.68 -16.98
CA GLY A 64 11.92 8.42 -18.33
C GLY A 64 12.50 7.03 -18.53
N THR A 65 12.68 6.25 -17.46
CA THR A 65 13.26 4.88 -17.55
C THR A 65 12.32 3.87 -16.92
N PRO A 66 11.19 3.54 -17.59
CA PRO A 66 10.23 2.58 -17.06
C PRO A 66 10.80 1.15 -17.13
N TYR A 67 10.29 0.30 -16.25
CA TYR A 67 10.53 -1.12 -16.39
C TYR A 67 9.79 -1.66 -17.62
N THR A 68 10.35 -2.69 -18.24
CA THR A 68 9.59 -3.56 -19.13
C THR A 68 8.59 -4.37 -18.31
N ALA A 69 7.60 -4.98 -18.96
CA ALA A 69 6.68 -5.87 -18.29
C ALA A 69 7.41 -7.01 -17.56
N SER A 70 8.42 -7.58 -18.21
CA SER A 70 9.25 -8.63 -17.61
C SER A 70 9.98 -8.14 -16.35
N GLN A 71 10.56 -6.96 -16.41
CA GLN A 71 11.25 -6.37 -15.26
C GLN A 71 10.28 -6.07 -14.11
N ALA A 72 9.09 -5.59 -14.42
CA ALA A 72 8.07 -5.31 -13.41
C ALA A 72 7.63 -6.61 -12.70
N TRP A 73 7.37 -7.67 -13.45
CA TRP A 73 7.06 -8.97 -12.87
C TRP A 73 8.19 -9.49 -12.00
N GLN A 74 9.42 -9.35 -12.46
CA GLN A 74 10.58 -9.81 -11.70
C GLN A 74 10.72 -9.06 -10.38
N ALA A 75 10.52 -7.75 -10.40
CA ALA A 75 10.56 -6.92 -9.19
C ALA A 75 9.48 -7.36 -8.18
N TYR A 76 8.24 -7.55 -8.66
CA TYR A 76 7.17 -8.03 -7.81
C TYR A 76 7.46 -9.42 -7.25
N GLN A 77 7.92 -10.35 -8.09
CA GLN A 77 8.20 -11.72 -7.69
C GLN A 77 9.30 -11.78 -6.62
N THR A 78 10.33 -10.97 -6.77
CA THR A 78 11.41 -10.90 -5.79
C THR A 78 10.87 -10.51 -4.41
N VAL A 79 9.95 -9.56 -4.36
CA VAL A 79 9.38 -9.10 -3.09
C VAL A 79 8.39 -10.12 -2.51
N ILE A 80 7.49 -10.65 -3.34
CA ILE A 80 6.44 -11.55 -2.85
C ILE A 80 7.01 -12.87 -2.33
N ASP A 81 8.20 -13.25 -2.79
CA ASP A 81 8.88 -14.47 -2.35
C ASP A 81 9.58 -14.31 -1.00
N LEU A 82 9.69 -13.11 -0.46
CA LEU A 82 10.27 -12.90 0.86
C LEU A 82 9.38 -13.52 1.95
N PRO A 83 9.98 -14.12 2.99
CA PRO A 83 9.20 -14.83 4.02
C PRO A 83 8.19 -13.95 4.76
N GLU A 84 8.50 -12.66 4.96
CA GLU A 84 7.64 -11.71 5.67
C GLU A 84 6.51 -11.16 4.82
N ILE A 85 6.52 -11.42 3.51
CA ILE A 85 5.53 -10.87 2.59
C ILE A 85 4.44 -11.90 2.31
N SER A 86 3.19 -11.45 2.35
CA SER A 86 2.01 -12.28 2.06
C SER A 86 1.16 -11.61 1.00
N PHE A 87 0.45 -12.41 0.22
CA PHE A 87 -0.64 -11.94 -0.61
C PHE A 87 -1.96 -12.24 0.09
N ILE A 88 -2.80 -11.23 0.25
CA ILE A 88 -4.10 -11.40 0.91
C ILE A 88 -5.21 -11.22 -0.12
N ALA A 89 -6.08 -12.21 -0.22
CA ALA A 89 -7.22 -12.16 -1.11
C ALA A 89 -8.28 -11.19 -0.58
N GLU A 90 -9.09 -10.68 -1.49
CA GLU A 90 -10.16 -9.76 -1.13
C GLU A 90 -11.14 -10.41 -0.16
N PRO A 91 -11.39 -9.77 1.01
CA PRO A 91 -12.34 -10.31 1.97
C PRO A 91 -13.79 -10.10 1.52
N PRO A 92 -14.74 -10.92 1.99
CA PRO A 92 -16.15 -10.62 1.79
C PRO A 92 -16.52 -9.29 2.44
N GLY A 93 -17.49 -8.58 1.84
CA GLY A 93 -18.01 -7.35 2.41
C GLY A 93 -17.30 -6.09 1.97
N ILE A 94 -16.40 -6.16 0.98
CA ILE A 94 -15.64 -5.01 0.51
C ILE A 94 -16.54 -3.88 -0.02
N GLU A 95 -17.60 -4.22 -0.76
CA GLU A 95 -18.49 -3.21 -1.32
C GLU A 95 -19.23 -2.44 -0.24
N VAL A 96 -19.73 -3.13 0.79
CA VAL A 96 -20.40 -2.49 1.91
C VAL A 96 -19.43 -1.58 2.67
N ALA A 97 -18.21 -2.03 2.88
CA ALA A 97 -17.19 -1.22 3.53
C ALA A 97 -16.87 0.04 2.72
N MET A 98 -16.72 -0.08 1.42
CA MET A 98 -16.48 1.06 0.54
C MET A 98 -17.64 2.05 0.56
N GLN A 99 -18.88 1.55 0.51
CA GLN A 99 -20.06 2.41 0.57
C GLN A 99 -20.08 3.24 1.86
N LYS A 100 -19.79 2.62 2.99
CA LYS A 100 -19.75 3.34 4.26
C LYS A 100 -18.65 4.41 4.28
N LEU A 101 -17.49 4.12 3.74
CA LEU A 101 -16.36 5.06 3.75
C LEU A 101 -16.57 6.23 2.78
N THR A 102 -17.33 6.03 1.72
CA THR A 102 -17.55 7.08 0.70
C THR A 102 -18.87 7.84 0.89
N HIS A 103 -19.78 7.34 1.72
CA HIS A 103 -21.11 7.92 1.90
C HIS A 103 -21.07 9.35 2.43
N SER A 104 -20.13 9.67 3.31
CA SER A 104 -19.98 10.98 3.90
C SER A 104 -18.90 11.84 3.28
N SER A 105 -18.44 11.47 2.07
CA SER A 105 -17.44 12.26 1.37
C SER A 105 -17.95 13.66 1.10
N LYS A 106 -17.30 14.66 1.70
CA LYS A 106 -17.75 16.06 1.65
C LYS A 106 -17.23 16.81 0.44
N SER A 107 -16.31 16.25 -0.30
CA SER A 107 -15.62 16.97 -1.36
C SER A 107 -15.52 16.13 -2.63
N GLY A 108 -16.33 16.49 -3.60
CA GLY A 108 -16.16 16.03 -4.96
C GLY A 108 -16.13 14.51 -5.15
N THR A 109 -15.33 14.08 -6.10
CA THR A 109 -15.20 12.67 -6.45
C THR A 109 -14.32 11.94 -5.43
N PRO A 110 -14.82 10.84 -4.83
CA PRO A 110 -13.98 10.03 -3.95
C PRO A 110 -12.80 9.43 -4.71
N ASP A 111 -11.69 9.20 -4.02
CA ASP A 111 -10.65 8.33 -4.54
C ASP A 111 -11.08 6.89 -4.30
N TRP A 112 -11.59 6.25 -5.35
CA TRP A 112 -12.18 4.92 -5.26
C TRP A 112 -11.15 3.87 -4.87
N THR A 113 -9.92 3.98 -5.35
CA THR A 113 -8.86 3.06 -5.01
C THR A 113 -8.48 3.18 -3.54
N ASP A 114 -8.36 4.40 -3.03
CA ASP A 114 -8.07 4.62 -1.62
C ASP A 114 -9.20 4.11 -0.72
N ALA A 115 -10.45 4.34 -1.12
CA ALA A 115 -11.60 3.80 -0.38
C ALA A 115 -11.60 2.27 -0.36
N TYR A 116 -11.23 1.65 -1.47
CA TYR A 116 -11.07 0.19 -1.53
C TYR A 116 -10.00 -0.29 -0.56
N LEU A 117 -8.83 0.32 -0.60
CA LEU A 117 -7.71 -0.08 0.28
C LEU A 117 -8.04 0.13 1.75
N ALA A 118 -8.69 1.26 2.08
CA ALA A 118 -9.12 1.53 3.45
C ALA A 118 -10.15 0.50 3.93
N GLY A 119 -11.12 0.16 3.09
CA GLY A 119 -12.09 -0.88 3.38
C GLY A 119 -11.46 -2.25 3.53
N PHE A 120 -10.53 -2.58 2.65
CA PHE A 120 -9.78 -3.83 2.71
C PHE A 120 -9.01 -3.96 4.03
N ALA A 121 -8.25 -2.92 4.38
CA ALA A 121 -7.45 -2.92 5.61
C ALA A 121 -8.34 -3.01 6.85
N SER A 122 -9.46 -2.29 6.87
CA SER A 122 -10.39 -2.33 8.01
C SER A 122 -11.02 -3.70 8.19
N LEU A 123 -11.43 -4.35 7.10
CA LEU A 123 -12.06 -5.67 7.16
C LEU A 123 -11.09 -6.78 7.57
N THR A 124 -9.82 -6.63 7.22
CA THR A 124 -8.82 -7.66 7.48
C THR A 124 -7.96 -7.38 8.71
N GLY A 125 -8.18 -6.23 9.36
CA GLY A 125 -7.40 -5.86 10.54
C GLY A 125 -5.96 -5.46 10.22
N LEU A 126 -5.69 -5.02 9.00
CA LEU A 126 -4.36 -4.60 8.57
C LEU A 126 -4.13 -3.12 8.90
N ARG A 127 -2.85 -2.77 9.07
CA ARG A 127 -2.46 -1.37 9.18
C ARG A 127 -2.11 -0.84 7.79
N MET A 128 -2.83 0.18 7.34
CA MET A 128 -2.51 0.86 6.08
C MET A 128 -1.24 1.68 6.24
N VAL A 129 -0.34 1.63 5.26
CA VAL A 129 0.90 2.42 5.25
C VAL A 129 0.92 3.23 3.96
N SER A 130 1.03 4.54 4.06
CA SER A 130 0.99 5.39 2.88
C SER A 130 1.70 6.72 3.13
N PHE A 131 2.20 7.33 2.04
CA PHE A 131 2.61 8.72 2.03
C PHE A 131 1.43 9.67 1.84
N ASP A 132 0.27 9.15 1.42
CA ASP A 132 -0.90 9.97 1.14
C ASP A 132 -1.68 10.24 2.43
N LYS A 133 -1.76 11.51 2.81
CA LYS A 133 -2.48 11.93 4.01
C LYS A 133 -3.99 11.84 3.85
N GLY A 134 -4.49 11.67 2.63
CA GLY A 134 -5.91 11.52 2.35
C GLY A 134 -6.55 10.33 3.06
N PHE A 135 -5.77 9.31 3.41
CA PHE A 135 -6.26 8.17 4.20
C PHE A 135 -6.74 8.55 5.60
N LYS A 136 -6.31 9.69 6.12
CA LYS A 136 -6.75 10.17 7.45
C LYS A 136 -8.25 10.47 7.51
N GLN A 137 -8.88 10.67 6.36
CA GLN A 137 -10.34 10.92 6.31
C GLN A 137 -11.17 9.69 6.69
N TYR A 138 -10.61 8.49 6.61
CA TYR A 138 -11.36 7.26 6.84
C TYR A 138 -11.33 6.90 8.33
N SER A 139 -12.49 7.02 8.99
CA SER A 139 -12.60 6.69 10.41
C SER A 139 -12.47 5.18 10.62
N GLY A 140 -11.85 4.80 11.73
CA GLY A 140 -11.66 3.39 12.07
C GLY A 140 -10.50 2.71 11.37
N LEU A 141 -9.83 3.40 10.45
CA LEU A 141 -8.66 2.86 9.76
C LEU A 141 -7.42 2.99 10.65
N THR A 142 -6.69 1.89 10.82
CA THR A 142 -5.35 1.94 11.41
C THR A 142 -4.38 2.37 10.33
N LEU A 143 -3.77 3.52 10.50
CA LEU A 143 -2.93 4.14 9.49
C LEU A 143 -1.56 4.51 10.04
N LEU A 144 -0.52 4.10 9.33
CA LEU A 144 0.81 4.68 9.48
C LEU A 144 1.05 5.62 8.29
N ALA A 145 0.95 6.91 8.53
CA ALA A 145 1.23 7.92 7.53
C ALA A 145 2.73 8.21 7.53
N LEU A 146 3.40 7.83 6.46
CA LEU A 146 4.84 8.07 6.33
C LEU A 146 5.07 9.54 6.03
N GLN A 147 6.04 10.11 6.72
CA GLN A 147 6.38 11.51 6.54
C GLN A 147 7.58 11.66 5.62
N ILE A 148 7.52 12.68 4.79
CA ILE A 148 8.63 13.06 3.93
C ILE A 148 9.52 13.98 4.76
N PRO A 149 10.82 13.66 4.96
CA PRO A 149 11.72 14.58 5.63
C PRO A 149 11.78 15.89 4.86
N MET A 150 11.68 16.98 5.59
CA MET A 150 11.82 18.31 4.99
C MET A 150 13.29 18.64 4.78
#